data_fd1467ed8cfe33a923df7fa6a0c922eb
#
_entry.id   fd1467ed8cfe33a923df7fa6a0c922eb
#
_cell.length_a   1.000
_cell.length_b   1.000
_cell.length_c   1.000
_cell.angle_alpha   90.00
_cell.angle_beta   90.00
_cell.angle_gamma   90.00
#
_symmetry.space_group_name_H-M   'P 1'
#
loop_
_entity.id
_entity.type
_entity.pdbx_description
1 polymer ?
#
loop_
_entity_poly.entity_id
_entity_poly.type
_entity_poly.pdbx_seq_one_letter_code
_entity_poly.pdbx_strand_id
1 'polypeptide(L)'
;SGDSRVPTMREYFKKVANIKKDKKFEKIYDIVEKVMIERKNIHPNVDYPTGPTYHLMGFDTDFFTPIFVISRITGWSAHIMEQHAANKLIRPLASYKGSQHRKVVQLNQR
;
A
#
# COMPACT_ATOMS: atom_id res chain seq x y z
N SER A 1 13.77 -2.04 7.02
CA SER A 1 12.47 -1.57 7.53
C SER A 1 11.42 -1.78 6.45
N GLY A 2 10.32 -2.41 6.78
CA GLY A 2 9.24 -2.70 5.83
C GLY A 2 8.41 -1.46 5.46
N ASP A 3 7.44 -1.66 4.56
CA ASP A 3 6.49 -0.63 4.13
C ASP A 3 5.56 -0.23 5.29
N SER A 4 5.54 1.05 5.63
CA SER A 4 4.76 1.60 6.76
C SER A 4 3.24 1.44 6.63
N ARG A 5 2.73 1.13 5.43
CA ARG A 5 1.30 0.90 5.15
C ARG A 5 0.85 -0.52 5.50
N VAL A 6 1.78 -1.47 5.56
CA VAL A 6 1.49 -2.89 5.79
C VAL A 6 0.76 -3.15 7.10
N PRO A 7 1.16 -2.60 8.26
CA PRO A 7 0.45 -2.84 9.51
C PRO A 7 -1.04 -2.48 9.44
N THR A 8 -1.36 -1.32 8.85
CA THR A 8 -2.74 -0.86 8.68
C THR A 8 -3.54 -1.78 7.76
N MET A 9 -2.98 -2.12 6.59
CA MET A 9 -3.65 -3.02 5.65
C MET A 9 -3.83 -4.43 6.20
N ARG A 10 -2.86 -4.93 6.98
CA ARG A 10 -2.97 -6.23 7.67
C ARG A 10 -4.13 -6.25 8.67
N GLU A 11 -4.37 -5.15 9.38
CA GLU A 11 -5.52 -5.04 10.28
C GLU A 11 -6.85 -5.18 9.52
N TYR A 12 -7.00 -4.50 8.39
CA TYR A 12 -8.17 -4.62 7.53
C TYR A 12 -8.31 -6.02 6.93
N PHE A 13 -7.22 -6.62 6.47
CA PHE A 13 -7.22 -8.01 6.02
C PHE A 13 -7.79 -8.96 7.07
N LYS A 14 -7.31 -8.86 8.32
CA LYS A 14 -7.81 -9.68 9.42
C LYS A 14 -9.29 -9.44 9.73
N LYS A 15 -9.75 -8.19 9.68
CA LYS A 15 -11.18 -7.86 9.83
C LYS A 15 -12.03 -8.52 8.74
N VAL A 16 -11.62 -8.43 7.48
CA VAL A 16 -12.33 -9.06 6.36
C VAL A 16 -12.31 -10.58 6.49
N ALA A 17 -11.17 -11.19 6.81
CA ALA A 17 -11.05 -12.64 7.02
C ALA A 17 -11.99 -13.14 8.14
N ASN A 18 -12.12 -12.39 9.22
CA ASN A 18 -13.05 -12.70 10.31
C ASN A 18 -14.52 -12.61 9.86
N ILE A 19 -14.91 -11.56 9.12
CA ILE A 19 -16.27 -11.40 8.59
C ILE A 19 -16.61 -12.56 7.66
N LYS A 20 -15.68 -12.95 6.80
CA LYS A 20 -15.85 -14.07 5.84
C LYS A 20 -15.67 -15.46 6.49
N LYS A 21 -15.27 -15.52 7.77
CA LYS A 21 -14.95 -16.76 8.50
C LYS A 21 -13.88 -17.61 7.81
N ASP A 22 -12.98 -16.96 7.05
CA ASP A 22 -11.89 -17.61 6.32
C ASP A 22 -10.58 -17.48 7.09
N LYS A 23 -10.20 -18.57 7.76
CA LYS A 23 -8.93 -18.69 8.49
C LYS A 23 -7.78 -19.20 7.62
N LYS A 24 -8.07 -19.67 6.41
CA LYS A 24 -7.06 -20.27 5.53
C LYS A 24 -6.08 -19.21 5.03
N PHE A 25 -6.60 -18.12 4.45
CA PHE A 25 -5.76 -17.04 3.94
C PHE A 25 -4.96 -16.36 5.04
N GLU A 26 -5.52 -16.19 6.25
CA GLU A 26 -4.81 -15.64 7.39
C GLU A 26 -3.59 -16.50 7.77
N LYS A 27 -3.76 -17.83 7.83
CA LYS A 27 -2.66 -18.76 8.11
C LYS A 27 -1.59 -18.73 7.01
N ILE A 28 -1.99 -18.73 5.74
CA ILE A 28 -1.06 -18.66 4.61
C ILE A 28 -0.26 -17.37 4.68
N TYR A 29 -0.92 -16.24 4.93
CA TYR A 29 -0.29 -14.94 5.07
C TYR A 29 0.80 -14.98 6.15
N ASP A 30 0.46 -15.39 7.38
CA ASP A 30 1.39 -15.38 8.50
C ASP A 30 2.59 -16.33 8.27
N ILE A 31 2.37 -17.50 7.67
CA ILE A 31 3.44 -18.47 7.37
C ILE A 31 4.39 -17.91 6.30
N VAL A 32 3.86 -17.40 5.20
CA VAL A 32 4.69 -16.90 4.09
C VAL A 32 5.48 -15.68 4.53
N GLU A 33 4.86 -14.73 5.22
CA GLU A 33 5.55 -13.56 5.78
C GLU A 33 6.72 -13.98 6.67
N LYS A 34 6.46 -14.88 7.62
CA LYS A 34 7.49 -15.39 8.53
C LYS A 34 8.66 -16.01 7.78
N VAL A 35 8.39 -16.93 6.85
CA VAL A 35 9.43 -17.63 6.08
C VAL A 35 10.25 -16.66 5.23
N MET A 36 9.61 -15.68 4.60
CA MET A 36 10.31 -14.71 3.75
C MET A 36 11.21 -13.78 4.58
N ILE A 37 10.76 -13.34 5.73
CA ILE A 37 11.58 -12.52 6.64
C ILE A 37 12.76 -13.35 7.18
N GLU A 38 12.50 -14.54 7.72
CA GLU A 38 13.53 -15.36 8.36
C GLU A 38 14.60 -15.86 7.38
N ARG A 39 14.20 -16.29 6.17
CA ARG A 39 15.12 -16.90 5.22
C ARG A 39 15.75 -15.94 4.23
N LYS A 40 15.09 -14.86 3.89
CA LYS A 40 15.49 -13.94 2.82
C LYS A 40 15.62 -12.49 3.25
N ASN A 41 15.22 -12.16 4.48
CA ASN A 41 15.12 -10.78 4.97
C ASN A 41 14.28 -9.88 4.05
N ILE A 42 13.25 -10.47 3.41
CA ILE A 42 12.30 -9.76 2.57
C ILE A 42 11.04 -9.46 3.38
N HIS A 43 10.76 -8.18 3.54
CA HIS A 43 9.57 -7.68 4.22
C HIS A 43 8.43 -7.45 3.23
N PRO A 44 7.17 -7.63 3.65
CA PRO A 44 6.02 -7.38 2.79
C PRO A 44 5.91 -5.90 2.41
N ASN A 45 5.43 -5.63 1.19
CA ASN A 45 4.91 -4.34 0.76
C ASN A 45 3.39 -4.29 0.94
N VAL A 46 2.77 -3.15 0.61
CA VAL A 46 1.31 -2.95 0.78
C VAL A 46 0.47 -3.92 -0.05
N ASP A 47 0.96 -4.41 -1.18
CA ASP A 47 0.21 -5.32 -2.07
C ASP A 47 0.00 -6.69 -1.42
N TYR A 48 0.93 -7.10 -0.55
CA TYR A 48 0.86 -8.39 0.13
C TYR A 48 -0.39 -8.57 0.99
N PRO A 49 -0.80 -7.66 1.90
CA PRO A 49 -2.08 -7.72 2.58
C PRO A 49 -3.27 -7.33 1.70
N THR A 50 -3.07 -6.49 0.68
CA THR A 50 -4.15 -5.97 -0.17
C THR A 50 -4.74 -7.05 -1.08
N GLY A 51 -3.90 -7.88 -1.71
CA GLY A 51 -4.34 -8.95 -2.60
C GLY A 51 -5.36 -9.90 -1.96
N PRO A 52 -5.03 -10.57 -0.85
CA PRO A 52 -5.97 -11.46 -0.17
C PRO A 52 -7.19 -10.72 0.40
N THR A 53 -7.06 -9.44 0.77
CA THR A 53 -8.21 -8.62 1.19
C THR A 53 -9.22 -8.47 0.06
N TYR A 54 -8.78 -8.07 -1.13
CA TYR A 54 -9.66 -7.91 -2.30
C TYR A 54 -10.28 -9.24 -2.72
N HIS A 55 -9.49 -10.32 -2.71
CA HIS A 55 -10.01 -11.66 -2.99
C HIS A 55 -11.15 -12.05 -2.03
N LEU A 56 -10.95 -11.86 -0.73
CA LEU A 56 -11.97 -12.15 0.28
C LEU A 56 -13.20 -11.24 0.17
N MET A 57 -13.05 -10.03 -0.33
CA MET A 57 -14.16 -9.13 -0.64
C MET A 57 -14.96 -9.57 -1.88
N GLY A 58 -14.42 -10.50 -2.68
CA GLY A 58 -15.07 -11.03 -3.87
C GLY A 58 -14.70 -10.33 -5.17
N PHE A 59 -13.64 -9.53 -5.17
CA PHE A 59 -13.10 -8.98 -6.41
C PHE A 59 -12.32 -10.05 -7.16
N ASP A 60 -12.51 -10.11 -8.48
CA ASP A 60 -11.67 -10.90 -9.37
C ASP A 60 -10.26 -10.28 -9.43
N THR A 61 -9.25 -11.12 -9.59
CA THR A 61 -7.84 -10.71 -9.69
C THR A 61 -7.58 -9.71 -10.81
N ASP A 62 -8.35 -9.78 -11.89
CA ASP A 62 -8.25 -8.87 -13.04
C ASP A 62 -8.60 -7.41 -12.65
N PHE A 63 -9.36 -7.21 -11.58
CA PHE A 63 -9.71 -5.88 -11.08
C PHE A 63 -8.69 -5.28 -10.09
N PHE A 64 -7.70 -6.03 -9.63
CA PHE A 64 -6.76 -5.52 -8.60
C PHE A 64 -5.96 -4.33 -9.11
N THR A 65 -5.42 -4.41 -10.32
CA THR A 65 -4.71 -3.29 -10.94
C THR A 65 -5.62 -2.10 -11.24
N PRO A 66 -6.82 -2.26 -11.84
CA PRO A 66 -7.78 -1.17 -11.98
C PRO A 66 -8.14 -0.46 -10.67
N ILE A 67 -8.38 -1.20 -9.58
CA ILE A 67 -8.66 -0.61 -8.26
C ILE A 67 -7.47 0.21 -7.76
N PHE A 68 -6.24 -0.31 -7.94
CA PHE A 68 -5.03 0.43 -7.61
C PHE A 68 -4.95 1.75 -8.41
N VAL A 69 -5.22 1.73 -9.71
CA VAL A 69 -5.21 2.93 -10.57
C VAL A 69 -6.22 3.97 -10.09
N ILE A 70 -7.46 3.54 -9.80
CA ILE A 70 -8.51 4.43 -9.27
C ILE A 70 -8.04 5.07 -7.96
N SER A 71 -7.47 4.30 -7.06
CA SER A 71 -6.98 4.81 -5.77
C SER A 71 -5.78 5.75 -5.92
N ARG A 72 -4.97 5.58 -6.97
CA ARG A 72 -3.75 6.35 -7.21
C ARG A 72 -4.00 7.63 -8.02
N ILE A 73 -5.13 7.78 -8.72
CA ILE A 73 -5.38 8.92 -9.62
C ILE A 73 -5.26 10.27 -8.90
N THR A 74 -5.69 10.36 -7.66
CA THR A 74 -5.57 11.58 -6.85
C THR A 74 -4.12 11.96 -6.59
N GLY A 75 -3.27 10.96 -6.27
CA GLY A 75 -1.84 11.18 -6.07
C GLY A 75 -1.12 11.57 -7.37
N TRP A 76 -1.45 10.93 -8.48
CA TRP A 76 -0.92 11.29 -9.78
C TRP A 76 -1.32 12.71 -10.20
N SER A 77 -2.60 13.06 -9.99
CA SER A 77 -3.08 14.42 -10.30
C SER A 77 -2.34 15.47 -9.49
N ALA A 78 -2.14 15.24 -8.19
CA ALA A 78 -1.38 16.14 -7.32
C ALA A 78 0.06 16.33 -7.81
N HIS A 79 0.75 15.24 -8.15
CA HIS A 79 2.12 15.31 -8.69
C HIS A 79 2.19 15.99 -10.05
N ILE A 80 1.23 15.75 -10.94
CA ILE A 80 1.16 16.41 -12.25
C ILE A 80 0.97 17.92 -12.06
N MET A 81 0.03 18.32 -11.20
CA MET A 81 -0.21 19.74 -10.91
C MET A 81 1.03 20.41 -10.32
N GLU A 82 1.71 19.77 -9.37
CA GLU A 82 2.95 20.26 -8.78
C GLU A 82 4.05 20.40 -9.82
N GLN A 83 4.22 19.39 -10.69
CA GLN A 83 5.21 19.41 -11.76
C GLN A 83 4.93 20.52 -12.76
N HIS A 84 3.68 20.72 -13.18
CA HIS A 84 3.29 21.78 -14.11
C HIS A 84 3.53 23.17 -13.50
N ALA A 85 3.25 23.35 -12.22
CA ALA A 85 3.49 24.64 -11.56
C ALA A 85 4.97 25.03 -11.50
N ALA A 86 5.88 24.06 -11.39
CA ALA A 86 7.33 24.29 -11.33
C ALA A 86 8.06 24.01 -12.66
N ASN A 87 7.42 23.36 -13.60
CA ASN A 87 7.82 22.96 -14.96
C ASN A 87 9.33 22.76 -15.18
N LYS A 88 9.92 21.85 -14.42
CA LYS A 88 11.34 21.47 -14.53
C LYS A 88 11.48 20.06 -15.09
N LEU A 89 12.51 19.84 -15.89
CA LEU A 89 12.82 18.50 -16.38
C LEU A 89 13.12 17.55 -15.21
N ILE A 90 12.35 16.47 -15.12
CA ILE A 90 12.60 15.39 -14.15
C ILE A 90 13.81 14.58 -14.64
N ARG A 91 14.86 14.52 -13.83
CA ARG A 91 16.03 13.67 -14.07
C ARG A 91 15.99 12.46 -13.16
N PRO A 92 16.39 11.25 -13.64
CA PRO A 92 16.36 10.03 -12.85
C PRO A 92 17.21 10.07 -11.57
N LEU A 93 18.30 10.83 -11.57
CA LEU A 93 19.17 11.02 -10.42
C LEU A 93 18.85 12.37 -9.77
N ALA A 94 18.16 12.30 -8.65
CA ALA A 94 17.79 13.46 -7.85
C ALA A 94 18.11 13.24 -6.37
N SER A 95 18.59 14.28 -5.69
CA SER A 95 18.69 14.30 -4.25
C SER A 95 17.42 14.90 -3.67
N TYR A 96 16.78 14.20 -2.74
CA TYR A 96 15.59 14.70 -2.07
C TYR A 96 15.93 15.94 -1.22
N LYS A 97 15.24 17.05 -1.48
CA LYS A 97 15.39 18.34 -0.79
C LYS A 97 14.15 18.74 0.01
N GLY A 98 13.13 17.89 0.03
CA GLY A 98 11.89 18.14 0.76
C GLY A 98 12.00 17.94 2.26
N SER A 99 10.94 18.27 2.97
CA SER A 99 10.86 18.10 4.42
C SER A 99 10.82 16.62 4.80
N GLN A 100 11.61 16.24 5.80
CA GLN A 100 11.58 14.88 6.34
C GLN A 100 10.53 14.78 7.45
N HIS A 101 10.01 13.56 7.65
CA HIS A 101 9.15 13.20 8.78
C HIS A 101 7.93 14.10 9.00
N ARG A 102 7.22 14.47 7.93
CA ARG A 102 5.95 15.19 8.06
C ARG A 102 4.91 14.29 8.71
N LYS A 103 4.28 14.81 9.76
CA LYS A 103 3.08 14.18 10.35
C LYS A 103 1.87 14.46 9.46
N VAL A 104 0.97 13.49 9.38
CA VAL A 104 -0.33 13.70 8.74
C VAL A 104 -1.16 14.62 9.65
N VAL A 105 -1.52 15.78 9.13
CA VAL A 105 -2.43 16.73 9.82
C VAL A 105 -3.86 16.37 9.44
N GLN A 106 -4.78 16.33 10.41
CA GLN A 106 -6.18 16.05 10.16
C GLN A 106 -6.79 17.12 9.25
N LEU A 107 -7.80 16.75 8.45
CA LEU A 107 -8.35 17.61 7.41
C LEU A 107 -8.91 18.94 7.96
N ASN A 108 -9.49 18.92 9.16
CA ASN A 108 -10.01 20.09 9.85
C ASN A 108 -8.94 21.01 10.48
N GLN A 109 -7.67 20.64 10.37
CA GLN A 109 -6.52 21.40 10.91
C GLN A 109 -5.55 21.87 9.81
N ARG A 110 -5.95 21.72 8.55
CA ARG A 110 -5.14 22.12 7.38
C ARG A 110 -5.46 23.52 6.92
#